data_7694abffff91eacabc9bccba714dfde0
#
_entry.id   7694abffff91eacabc9bccba714dfde0
#
_cell.length_a   1.000
_cell.length_b   1.000
_cell.length_c   1.000
_cell.angle_alpha   90.00
_cell.angle_beta   90.00
_cell.angle_gamma   90.00
#
_symmetry.space_group_name_H-M   'P 1'
#
loop_
_entity.id
_entity.type
_entity.pdbx_description
1 polymer ?
#
loop_
_entity_poly.entity_id
_entity_poly.type
_entity_poly.pdbx_seq_one_letter_code
_entity_poly.pdbx_strand_id
1 'polypeptide(L)'
;VLQVNVFEIRDYLKDAMKEEAVTFHFDRKEETLRIERNDNHKGLTIKLAPVAAKYKEKKEKILDEVLYYIKETIQAFGDAQPFDGQPIIMPVVRATSFQKEQNGVPFLITEHTAETNIYYAVDLGNTYRLIDTEVQEALNLSEAHIKEQALFNLNGLNNPYKTDVVNDNTYYFFNSNDGYDASRLLNKQLLKSFREKITGEMLVAVPHGDVLIIADIQNETGYDVLAQLTMQFFANGLVPITSLSFQYEEDSLTPVFILGKNNAKRNQEAIQRIEANRKKFEQEKNNKE
;
A
#
# COMPACT_ATOMS: atom_id res chain seq x y z
N VAL A 1 15.03 -2.11 -28.19
CA VAL A 1 14.29 -1.75 -26.98
C VAL A 1 15.30 -1.27 -25.96
N LEU A 2 15.35 0.05 -25.69
CA LEU A 2 16.23 0.63 -24.67
C LEU A 2 15.85 -0.01 -23.32
N GLN A 3 16.82 -0.73 -22.74
CA GLN A 3 16.68 -1.36 -21.45
C GLN A 3 17.08 -0.30 -20.42
N VAL A 4 16.10 0.47 -19.93
CA VAL A 4 16.36 1.46 -18.88
C VAL A 4 16.88 0.74 -17.65
N ASN A 5 18.06 1.10 -17.21
CA ASN A 5 18.74 0.53 -16.06
C ASN A 5 18.57 1.43 -14.82
N VAL A 6 18.96 0.91 -13.66
CA VAL A 6 18.85 1.61 -12.37
C VAL A 6 19.55 2.98 -12.38
N PHE A 7 20.68 3.11 -13.10
CA PHE A 7 21.45 4.37 -13.17
C PHE A 7 20.72 5.43 -14.01
N GLU A 8 20.05 5.03 -15.11
CA GLU A 8 19.27 5.95 -15.94
C GLU A 8 18.05 6.47 -15.18
N ILE A 9 17.38 5.61 -14.39
CA ILE A 9 16.26 6.05 -13.54
C ILE A 9 16.74 7.02 -12.45
N ARG A 10 17.84 6.69 -11.79
CA ARG A 10 18.50 7.60 -10.83
C ARG A 10 18.76 8.98 -11.44
N ASP A 11 19.37 9.00 -12.63
CA ASP A 11 19.77 10.24 -13.28
C ASP A 11 18.56 11.04 -13.75
N TYR A 12 17.52 10.36 -14.25
CA TYR A 12 16.22 10.99 -14.56
C TYR A 12 15.60 11.66 -13.31
N LEU A 13 15.49 10.94 -12.19
CA LEU A 13 14.91 11.49 -10.96
C LEU A 13 15.73 12.68 -10.43
N LYS A 14 17.06 12.61 -10.49
CA LYS A 14 17.92 13.72 -10.11
C LYS A 14 17.74 14.94 -11.00
N ASP A 15 17.66 14.76 -12.31
CA ASP A 15 17.45 15.88 -13.24
C ASP A 15 16.05 16.49 -13.09
N ALA A 16 15.02 15.68 -12.94
CA ALA A 16 13.64 16.13 -12.75
C ALA A 16 13.41 16.91 -11.45
N MET A 17 14.32 16.77 -10.48
CA MET A 17 14.23 17.43 -9.17
C MET A 17 15.41 18.38 -8.90
N LYS A 18 16.19 18.74 -9.91
CA LYS A 18 17.39 19.58 -9.74
C LYS A 18 17.14 20.98 -9.18
N GLU A 19 15.91 21.50 -9.36
CA GLU A 19 15.48 22.82 -8.85
C GLU A 19 14.90 22.73 -7.44
N GLU A 20 14.67 21.53 -6.93
CA GLU A 20 14.18 21.32 -5.57
C GLU A 20 15.31 21.42 -4.54
N ALA A 21 14.99 21.92 -3.33
CA ALA A 21 16.00 22.05 -2.25
C ALA A 21 16.24 20.69 -1.57
N VAL A 22 16.79 19.73 -2.32
CA VAL A 22 17.01 18.35 -1.87
C VAL A 22 18.44 17.88 -2.17
N THR A 23 18.91 16.93 -1.37
CA THR A 23 20.19 16.20 -1.56
C THR A 23 19.90 14.74 -1.87
N PHE A 24 20.73 14.15 -2.75
CA PHE A 24 20.59 12.78 -3.22
C PHE A 24 21.76 11.92 -2.76
N HIS A 25 21.48 10.78 -2.12
CA HIS A 25 22.46 9.77 -1.75
C HIS A 25 22.11 8.46 -2.44
N PHE A 26 23.00 7.97 -3.31
CA PHE A 26 22.78 6.72 -4.03
C PHE A 26 23.66 5.62 -3.44
N ASP A 27 23.01 4.57 -2.94
CA ASP A 27 23.68 3.32 -2.56
C ASP A 27 23.70 2.38 -3.75
N ARG A 28 24.91 2.15 -4.29
CA ARG A 28 25.12 1.29 -5.46
C ARG A 28 24.91 -0.19 -5.16
N LYS A 29 25.16 -0.62 -3.92
CA LYS A 29 25.07 -2.02 -3.52
C LYS A 29 23.62 -2.45 -3.35
N GLU A 30 22.84 -1.60 -2.67
CA GLU A 30 21.42 -1.84 -2.39
C GLU A 30 20.52 -1.32 -3.52
N GLU A 31 21.08 -0.63 -4.53
CA GLU A 31 20.34 0.03 -5.62
C GLU A 31 19.24 0.96 -5.11
N THR A 32 19.54 1.71 -4.05
CA THR A 32 18.59 2.64 -3.43
C THR A 32 19.00 4.09 -3.66
N LEU A 33 18.02 4.95 -3.84
CA LEU A 33 18.18 6.40 -3.91
C LEU A 33 17.49 7.03 -2.72
N ARG A 34 18.27 7.60 -1.79
CA ARG A 34 17.75 8.42 -0.71
C ARG A 34 17.71 9.88 -1.17
N ILE A 35 16.60 10.54 -0.92
CA ILE A 35 16.32 11.93 -1.29
C ILE A 35 15.94 12.65 0.00
N GLU A 36 16.69 13.68 0.37
CA GLU A 36 16.54 14.41 1.62
C GLU A 36 16.36 15.90 1.37
N ARG A 37 15.51 16.54 2.14
CA ARG A 37 15.39 18.00 2.19
C ARG A 37 16.67 18.61 2.76
N ASN A 38 17.08 19.75 2.21
CA ASN A 38 18.29 20.45 2.68
C ASN A 38 18.09 21.19 4.00
N ASP A 39 16.83 21.53 4.36
CA ASP A 39 16.49 22.32 5.54
C ASP A 39 16.42 21.46 6.84
N ASN A 40 15.88 20.25 6.78
CA ASN A 40 15.63 19.44 7.97
C ASN A 40 16.13 17.98 7.86
N HIS A 41 16.82 17.63 6.75
CA HIS A 41 17.36 16.29 6.47
C HIS A 41 16.33 15.17 6.49
N LYS A 42 15.02 15.49 6.52
CA LYS A 42 13.94 14.50 6.37
C LYS A 42 13.84 14.12 4.89
N GLY A 43 13.60 12.84 4.63
CA GLY A 43 13.59 12.35 3.27
C GLY A 43 13.09 10.91 3.16
N LEU A 44 13.06 10.39 1.94
CA LEU A 44 12.63 9.03 1.64
C LEU A 44 13.72 8.28 0.88
N THR A 45 13.66 6.95 0.98
CA THR A 45 14.54 6.04 0.25
C THR A 45 13.72 5.20 -0.72
N ILE A 46 14.14 5.17 -1.98
CA ILE A 46 13.48 4.43 -3.05
C ILE A 46 14.39 3.31 -3.52
N LYS A 47 13.86 2.09 -3.63
CA LYS A 47 14.51 0.98 -4.32
C LYS A 47 14.28 1.17 -5.83
N LEU A 48 15.37 1.32 -6.60
CA LEU A 48 15.30 1.61 -8.03
C LEU A 48 15.08 0.35 -8.89
N ALA A 49 15.51 -0.82 -8.44
CA ALA A 49 15.33 -2.06 -9.17
C ALA A 49 13.85 -2.40 -9.48
N PRO A 50 12.88 -2.27 -8.53
CA PRO A 50 11.47 -2.44 -8.83
C PRO A 50 10.92 -1.41 -9.83
N VAL A 51 11.42 -0.17 -9.80
CA VAL A 51 11.02 0.87 -10.76
C VAL A 51 11.51 0.51 -12.17
N ALA A 52 12.76 0.05 -12.29
CA ALA A 52 13.34 -0.41 -13.56
C ALA A 52 12.58 -1.63 -14.13
N ALA A 53 12.17 -2.55 -13.29
CA ALA A 53 11.34 -3.69 -13.70
C ALA A 53 9.98 -3.25 -14.25
N LYS A 54 9.32 -2.31 -13.58
CA LYS A 54 8.02 -1.77 -14.01
C LYS A 54 8.11 -0.87 -15.25
N TYR A 55 9.25 -0.21 -15.47
CA TYR A 55 9.47 0.60 -16.67
C TYR A 55 9.36 -0.23 -17.96
N LYS A 56 9.72 -1.52 -17.92
CA LYS A 56 9.56 -2.42 -19.09
C LYS A 56 8.11 -2.53 -19.53
N GLU A 57 7.15 -2.44 -18.62
CA GLU A 57 5.72 -2.58 -18.87
C GLU A 57 5.03 -1.22 -19.05
N LYS A 58 5.28 -0.27 -18.13
CA LYS A 58 4.57 1.02 -18.04
C LYS A 58 5.30 2.19 -18.70
N LYS A 59 6.58 2.00 -19.09
CA LYS A 59 7.48 3.02 -19.70
C LYS A 59 7.51 4.31 -18.87
N GLU A 60 7.41 5.47 -19.53
CA GLU A 60 7.50 6.80 -18.89
C GLU A 60 6.46 7.03 -17.81
N LYS A 61 5.27 6.45 -17.93
CA LYS A 61 4.20 6.60 -16.93
C LYS A 61 4.64 6.21 -15.51
N ILE A 62 5.45 5.15 -15.36
CA ILE A 62 5.95 4.77 -14.03
C ILE A 62 6.94 5.80 -13.47
N LEU A 63 7.71 6.47 -14.30
CA LEU A 63 8.63 7.51 -13.86
C LEU A 63 7.85 8.73 -13.36
N ASP A 64 6.80 9.12 -14.05
CA ASP A 64 5.91 10.22 -13.64
C ASP A 64 5.21 9.89 -12.32
N GLU A 65 4.67 8.67 -12.18
CA GLU A 65 4.05 8.20 -10.93
C GLU A 65 5.04 8.24 -9.75
N VAL A 66 6.26 7.76 -9.95
CA VAL A 66 7.32 7.77 -8.92
C VAL A 66 7.76 9.19 -8.60
N LEU A 67 7.97 10.02 -9.61
CA LEU A 67 8.38 11.43 -9.42
C LEU A 67 7.32 12.22 -8.65
N TYR A 68 6.04 12.03 -9.00
CA TYR A 68 4.92 12.63 -8.29
C TYR A 68 4.92 12.21 -6.82
N TYR A 69 5.03 10.90 -6.55
CA TYR A 69 5.11 10.37 -5.18
C TYR A 69 6.29 10.95 -4.38
N ILE A 70 7.47 11.09 -5.02
CA ILE A 70 8.65 11.68 -4.37
C ILE A 70 8.36 13.14 -4.00
N LYS A 71 7.86 13.94 -4.95
CA LYS A 71 7.61 15.38 -4.73
C LYS A 71 6.60 15.60 -3.61
N GLU A 72 5.48 14.89 -3.64
CA GLU A 72 4.46 14.96 -2.59
C GLU A 72 5.04 14.57 -1.21
N THR A 73 5.82 13.48 -1.16
CA THR A 73 6.43 13.02 0.09
C THR A 73 7.46 14.01 0.63
N ILE A 74 8.33 14.56 -0.23
CA ILE A 74 9.32 15.57 0.15
C ILE A 74 8.65 16.86 0.63
N GLN A 75 7.55 17.26 0.01
CA GLN A 75 6.78 18.41 0.44
C GLN A 75 6.12 18.16 1.82
N ALA A 76 5.61 16.97 2.06
CA ALA A 76 5.03 16.56 3.34
C ALA A 76 6.05 16.56 4.49
N PHE A 77 7.34 16.38 4.20
CA PHE A 77 8.43 16.50 5.18
C PHE A 77 8.88 17.95 5.46
N GLY A 78 8.27 18.96 4.85
CA GLY A 78 8.48 20.36 5.20
C GLY A 78 8.25 20.62 6.69
N ASP A 79 8.67 21.79 7.17
CA ASP A 79 8.42 22.20 8.55
C ASP A 79 6.95 21.94 8.91
N ALA A 80 6.74 21.41 10.11
CA ALA A 80 5.41 21.27 10.66
C ALA A 80 4.79 22.67 10.77
N GLN A 81 4.23 23.15 9.67
CA GLN A 81 3.26 24.25 9.77
C GLN A 81 2.20 23.77 10.76
N PRO A 82 1.77 24.60 11.70
CA PRO A 82 0.63 24.25 12.52
C PRO A 82 -0.48 23.82 11.54
N PHE A 83 -0.96 22.59 11.71
CA PHE A 83 -1.99 22.04 10.84
C PHE A 83 -3.18 23.03 10.87
N ASP A 84 -3.46 23.67 9.74
CA ASP A 84 -4.56 24.63 9.64
C ASP A 84 -5.87 23.86 9.75
N GLY A 85 -6.59 24.03 10.86
CA GLY A 85 -7.82 23.32 11.16
C GLY A 85 -7.63 22.01 11.97
N GLN A 86 -8.66 21.16 11.98
CA GLN A 86 -8.56 19.82 12.59
C GLN A 86 -8.00 18.84 11.56
N PRO A 87 -6.78 18.32 11.76
CA PRO A 87 -6.18 17.39 10.82
C PRO A 87 -6.98 16.08 10.76
N ILE A 88 -7.17 15.56 9.57
CA ILE A 88 -7.73 14.22 9.37
C ILE A 88 -6.65 13.20 9.71
N ILE A 89 -6.89 12.39 10.73
CA ILE A 89 -5.97 11.34 11.13
C ILE A 89 -6.49 10.00 10.62
N MET A 90 -5.62 9.22 9.98
CA MET A 90 -5.95 7.93 9.39
C MET A 90 -5.00 6.84 9.90
N PRO A 91 -5.49 5.58 10.03
CA PRO A 91 -4.61 4.46 10.30
C PRO A 91 -4.01 3.95 9.00
N VAL A 92 -2.76 3.53 9.05
CA VAL A 92 -2.02 3.01 7.89
C VAL A 92 -1.43 1.65 8.23
N VAL A 93 -1.86 0.61 7.54
CA VAL A 93 -1.31 -0.75 7.71
C VAL A 93 0.02 -0.87 6.98
N ARG A 94 1.04 -1.40 7.68
CA ARG A 94 2.38 -1.66 7.15
C ARG A 94 2.86 -3.05 7.56
N ALA A 95 3.83 -3.57 6.81
CA ALA A 95 4.55 -4.78 7.21
C ALA A 95 5.22 -4.60 8.59
N THR A 96 5.35 -5.68 9.34
CA THR A 96 6.11 -5.67 10.61
C THR A 96 7.58 -5.31 10.43
N SER A 97 8.13 -5.52 9.22
CA SER A 97 9.49 -5.13 8.82
C SER A 97 9.63 -3.66 8.42
N PHE A 98 8.53 -2.90 8.34
CA PHE A 98 8.61 -1.47 8.05
C PHE A 98 9.34 -0.74 9.18
N GLN A 99 10.08 0.33 8.83
CA GLN A 99 10.87 1.11 9.80
C GLN A 99 9.99 1.62 10.95
N LYS A 100 10.48 1.48 12.18
CA LYS A 100 9.76 1.91 13.39
C LYS A 100 10.06 3.33 13.83
N GLU A 101 11.06 3.94 13.20
CA GLU A 101 11.52 5.30 13.48
C GLU A 101 12.02 5.95 12.20
N GLN A 102 12.12 7.26 12.22
CA GLN A 102 12.76 8.05 11.17
C GLN A 102 13.67 9.09 11.81
N ASN A 103 14.96 9.10 11.42
CA ASN A 103 15.99 9.98 11.98
C ASN A 103 16.10 9.90 13.51
N GLY A 104 15.90 8.72 14.10
CA GLY A 104 15.90 8.52 15.54
C GLY A 104 14.61 8.95 16.26
N VAL A 105 13.59 9.39 15.53
CA VAL A 105 12.28 9.76 16.09
C VAL A 105 11.31 8.60 15.87
N PRO A 106 10.77 7.97 16.93
CA PRO A 106 9.90 6.81 16.83
C PRO A 106 8.51 7.19 16.31
N PHE A 107 7.96 6.33 15.43
CA PHE A 107 6.58 6.44 15.00
C PHE A 107 5.60 5.94 16.07
N LEU A 108 4.38 6.49 16.05
CA LEU A 108 3.27 5.94 16.79
C LEU A 108 2.77 4.65 16.12
N ILE A 109 2.92 3.51 16.80
CA ILE A 109 2.65 2.18 16.26
C ILE A 109 1.75 1.39 17.21
N THR A 110 0.84 0.62 16.65
CA THR A 110 0.09 -0.41 17.36
C THR A 110 0.36 -1.77 16.69
N GLU A 111 0.73 -2.77 17.47
CA GLU A 111 0.83 -4.15 16.97
C GLU A 111 -0.55 -4.64 16.50
N HIS A 112 -0.59 -5.39 15.41
CA HIS A 112 -1.84 -5.84 14.82
C HIS A 112 -1.88 -7.36 14.59
N THR A 113 -1.04 -7.86 13.68
CA THR A 113 -0.89 -9.31 13.43
C THR A 113 0.59 -9.67 13.39
N ALA A 114 0.92 -10.94 13.23
CA ALA A 114 2.32 -11.36 13.04
C ALA A 114 2.98 -10.71 11.81
N GLU A 115 2.18 -10.31 10.81
CA GLU A 115 2.66 -9.78 9.52
C GLU A 115 2.51 -8.26 9.41
N THR A 116 1.65 -7.64 10.24
CA THR A 116 1.26 -6.24 10.07
C THR A 116 1.28 -5.45 11.37
N ASN A 117 1.66 -4.18 11.26
CA ASN A 117 1.49 -3.15 12.29
C ASN A 117 0.58 -2.04 11.78
N ILE A 118 -0.07 -1.33 12.71
CA ILE A 118 -0.85 -0.13 12.44
C ILE A 118 0.02 1.08 12.77
N TYR A 119 0.22 1.93 11.78
CA TYR A 119 0.77 3.27 11.91
C TYR A 119 -0.35 4.28 11.84
N TYR A 120 -0.11 5.48 12.29
CA TYR A 120 -1.07 6.57 12.24
C TYR A 120 -0.49 7.70 11.40
N ALA A 121 -1.33 8.37 10.63
CA ALA A 121 -0.89 9.40 9.71
C ALA A 121 -1.84 10.59 9.72
N VAL A 122 -1.31 11.78 9.48
CA VAL A 122 -2.09 12.95 9.09
C VAL A 122 -2.29 12.91 7.59
N ASP A 123 -3.54 12.92 7.15
CA ASP A 123 -3.91 13.00 5.74
C ASP A 123 -3.64 14.43 5.22
N LEU A 124 -2.92 14.52 4.10
CA LEU A 124 -2.57 15.78 3.43
C LEU A 124 -3.26 15.90 2.05
N GLY A 125 -4.26 15.06 1.80
CA GLY A 125 -5.01 14.98 0.55
C GLY A 125 -4.36 14.06 -0.47
N ASN A 126 -3.30 14.48 -1.14
CA ASN A 126 -2.60 13.67 -2.15
C ASN A 126 -1.58 12.69 -1.55
N THR A 127 -1.18 12.91 -0.32
CA THR A 127 -0.23 12.08 0.43
C THR A 127 -0.61 12.09 1.91
N TYR A 128 0.17 11.44 2.74
CA TYR A 128 0.03 11.50 4.20
C TYR A 128 1.39 11.54 4.89
N ARG A 129 1.42 12.06 6.10
CA ARG A 129 2.59 12.07 6.98
C ARG A 129 2.37 11.14 8.16
N LEU A 130 3.25 10.15 8.34
CA LEU A 130 3.21 9.29 9.52
C LEU A 130 3.45 10.11 10.79
N ILE A 131 2.68 9.80 11.83
CA ILE A 131 2.76 10.45 13.12
C ILE A 131 3.92 9.80 13.90
N ASP A 132 4.94 10.58 14.12
CA ASP A 132 6.03 10.35 15.07
C ASP A 132 5.79 11.16 16.36
N THR A 133 6.70 11.07 17.33
CA THR A 133 6.57 11.80 18.59
C THR A 133 6.57 13.31 18.40
N GLU A 134 7.32 13.86 17.43
CA GLU A 134 7.34 15.31 17.12
C GLU A 134 6.00 15.76 16.54
N VAL A 135 5.44 15.00 15.60
CA VAL A 135 4.11 15.27 15.02
C VAL A 135 3.03 15.17 16.08
N GLN A 136 3.10 14.16 16.96
CA GLN A 136 2.14 14.00 18.05
C GLN A 136 2.15 15.21 18.99
N GLU A 137 3.33 15.69 19.37
CA GLU A 137 3.49 16.90 20.19
C GLU A 137 2.92 18.14 19.50
N ALA A 138 3.20 18.31 18.19
CA ALA A 138 2.67 19.42 17.41
C ALA A 138 1.14 19.37 17.28
N LEU A 139 0.54 18.20 17.21
CA LEU A 139 -0.91 18.00 17.22
C LEU A 139 -1.54 18.28 18.59
N ASN A 140 -0.76 18.21 19.65
CA ASN A 140 -1.22 18.29 21.05
C ASN A 140 -2.34 17.29 21.36
N LEU A 141 -2.21 16.06 20.83
CA LEU A 141 -3.18 14.98 21.02
C LEU A 141 -2.57 13.81 21.78
N SER A 142 -3.37 13.19 22.64
CA SER A 142 -2.96 11.94 23.27
C SER A 142 -2.96 10.79 22.25
N GLU A 143 -2.12 9.78 22.49
CA GLU A 143 -2.09 8.54 21.69
C GLU A 143 -3.47 7.89 21.58
N ALA A 144 -4.23 7.82 22.67
CA ALA A 144 -5.58 7.25 22.68
C ALA A 144 -6.52 8.01 21.73
N HIS A 145 -6.45 9.35 21.75
CA HIS A 145 -7.28 10.20 20.89
C HIS A 145 -6.92 10.03 19.40
N ILE A 146 -5.63 9.97 19.10
CA ILE A 146 -5.14 9.72 17.72
C ILE A 146 -5.68 8.38 17.21
N LYS A 147 -5.57 7.32 18.01
CA LYS A 147 -6.05 5.97 17.64
C LYS A 147 -7.56 5.93 17.42
N GLU A 148 -8.32 6.55 18.30
CA GLU A 148 -9.79 6.61 18.22
C GLU A 148 -10.23 7.40 16.97
N GLN A 149 -9.66 8.59 16.76
CA GLN A 149 -9.98 9.44 15.62
C GLN A 149 -9.62 8.77 14.29
N ALA A 150 -8.47 8.07 14.22
CA ALA A 150 -8.04 7.35 13.05
C ALA A 150 -9.04 6.26 12.64
N LEU A 151 -9.48 5.44 13.59
CA LEU A 151 -10.48 4.39 13.33
C LEU A 151 -11.84 4.98 12.97
N PHE A 152 -12.24 6.07 13.63
CA PHE A 152 -13.50 6.76 13.29
C PHE A 152 -13.48 7.25 11.83
N ASN A 153 -12.42 7.90 11.41
CA ASN A 153 -12.27 8.41 10.04
C ASN A 153 -12.22 7.28 9.01
N LEU A 154 -11.49 6.20 9.30
CA LEU A 154 -11.45 5.02 8.43
C LEU A 154 -12.84 4.40 8.23
N ASN A 155 -13.62 4.28 9.29
CA ASN A 155 -14.97 3.72 9.23
C ASN A 155 -15.95 4.60 8.44
N GLY A 156 -15.65 5.89 8.30
CA GLY A 156 -16.40 6.84 7.48
C GLY A 156 -16.11 6.77 5.98
N LEU A 157 -15.05 6.04 5.57
CA LEU A 157 -14.71 5.92 4.15
C LEU A 157 -15.72 5.05 3.40
N ASN A 158 -15.99 5.43 2.15
CA ASN A 158 -16.68 4.56 1.21
C ASN A 158 -15.84 3.33 0.91
N ASN A 159 -16.49 2.18 0.73
CA ASN A 159 -15.83 0.91 0.49
C ASN A 159 -16.29 0.30 -0.86
N PRO A 160 -16.05 0.97 -2.01
CA PRO A 160 -16.38 0.40 -3.30
C PRO A 160 -15.47 -0.79 -3.59
N TYR A 161 -16.03 -1.84 -4.14
CA TYR A 161 -15.28 -3.03 -4.52
C TYR A 161 -15.70 -3.54 -5.88
N LYS A 162 -14.84 -4.33 -6.49
CA LYS A 162 -15.11 -5.09 -7.71
C LYS A 162 -15.08 -6.56 -7.38
N THR A 163 -15.85 -7.34 -8.13
CA THR A 163 -15.99 -8.78 -7.91
C THR A 163 -15.49 -9.53 -9.13
N ASP A 164 -14.72 -10.58 -8.91
CA ASP A 164 -14.41 -11.58 -9.92
C ASP A 164 -14.65 -12.99 -9.37
N VAL A 165 -15.05 -13.90 -10.25
CA VAL A 165 -15.36 -15.29 -9.88
C VAL A 165 -14.50 -16.23 -10.70
N VAL A 166 -13.78 -17.12 -10.03
CA VAL A 166 -12.90 -18.11 -10.65
C VAL A 166 -13.14 -19.48 -10.01
N ASN A 167 -13.59 -20.45 -10.80
CA ASN A 167 -13.84 -21.81 -10.34
C ASN A 167 -14.69 -21.87 -9.06
N ASP A 168 -15.84 -21.18 -9.06
CA ASP A 168 -16.80 -21.05 -7.97
C ASP A 168 -16.29 -20.27 -6.73
N ASN A 169 -15.07 -19.75 -6.75
CA ASN A 169 -14.54 -18.89 -5.71
C ASN A 169 -14.73 -17.42 -6.09
N THR A 170 -15.15 -16.59 -5.15
CA THR A 170 -15.41 -15.17 -5.38
C THR A 170 -14.35 -14.30 -4.71
N TYR A 171 -13.82 -13.33 -5.46
CA TYR A 171 -12.82 -12.38 -4.97
C TYR A 171 -13.38 -10.97 -5.05
N TYR A 172 -13.31 -10.25 -3.95
CA TYR A 172 -13.74 -8.85 -3.82
C TYR A 172 -12.51 -7.97 -3.68
N PHE A 173 -12.30 -7.07 -4.64
CA PHE A 173 -11.13 -6.20 -4.73
C PHE A 173 -11.50 -4.77 -4.34
N PHE A 174 -10.87 -4.25 -3.32
CA PHE A 174 -10.94 -2.84 -2.91
C PHE A 174 -9.69 -2.14 -3.43
N ASN A 175 -9.87 -1.17 -4.28
CA ASN A 175 -8.82 -0.35 -4.87
C ASN A 175 -9.42 1.03 -5.18
N SER A 176 -9.59 1.84 -4.15
CA SER A 176 -10.13 3.21 -4.23
C SER A 176 -9.08 4.22 -4.64
N ASN A 177 -7.79 3.87 -4.53
CA ASN A 177 -6.62 4.73 -4.70
C ASN A 177 -6.65 5.97 -3.79
N ASP A 178 -7.21 5.83 -2.60
CA ASP A 178 -7.24 6.87 -1.57
C ASP A 178 -6.08 6.75 -0.56
N GLY A 179 -5.17 5.80 -0.78
CA GLY A 179 -4.02 5.52 0.09
C GLY A 179 -4.35 4.64 1.30
N TYR A 180 -5.64 4.24 1.49
CA TYR A 180 -6.11 3.52 2.67
C TYR A 180 -6.77 2.17 2.36
N ASP A 181 -6.61 1.65 1.14
CA ASP A 181 -7.26 0.40 0.75
C ASP A 181 -6.85 -0.77 1.64
N ALA A 182 -5.55 -0.95 1.91
CA ALA A 182 -5.08 -1.97 2.84
C ALA A 182 -5.57 -1.72 4.28
N SER A 183 -5.71 -0.46 4.68
CA SER A 183 -6.13 -0.08 6.04
C SER A 183 -7.59 -0.42 6.31
N ARG A 184 -8.41 -0.63 5.27
CA ARG A 184 -9.79 -1.14 5.40
C ARG A 184 -9.85 -2.52 6.07
N LEU A 185 -8.74 -3.24 6.15
CA LEU A 185 -8.58 -4.44 6.98
C LEU A 185 -8.95 -4.20 8.45
N LEU A 186 -8.80 -2.96 8.94
CA LEU A 186 -9.11 -2.56 10.31
C LEU A 186 -10.60 -2.24 10.52
N ASN A 187 -11.38 -2.13 9.45
CA ASN A 187 -12.82 -1.86 9.53
C ASN A 187 -13.60 -3.15 9.87
N LYS A 188 -13.82 -3.36 11.16
CA LYS A 188 -14.52 -4.55 11.66
C LYS A 188 -15.94 -4.69 11.12
N GLN A 189 -16.65 -3.59 10.88
CA GLN A 189 -18.02 -3.62 10.34
C GLN A 189 -18.01 -4.10 8.89
N LEU A 190 -17.02 -3.64 8.10
CA LEU A 190 -16.81 -4.11 6.74
C LEU A 190 -16.56 -5.62 6.73
N LEU A 191 -15.61 -6.11 7.52
CA LEU A 191 -15.28 -7.54 7.57
C LEU A 191 -16.49 -8.39 8.01
N LYS A 192 -17.23 -7.97 9.03
CA LYS A 192 -18.46 -8.65 9.46
C LYS A 192 -19.51 -8.71 8.37
N SER A 193 -19.74 -7.60 7.66
CA SER A 193 -20.70 -7.56 6.57
C SER A 193 -20.35 -8.50 5.42
N PHE A 194 -19.05 -8.73 5.18
CA PHE A 194 -18.59 -9.72 4.21
C PHE A 194 -18.69 -11.15 4.75
N ARG A 195 -18.39 -11.36 6.04
CA ARG A 195 -18.55 -12.69 6.65
C ARG A 195 -20.02 -13.19 6.54
N GLU A 196 -20.99 -12.29 6.70
CA GLU A 196 -22.42 -12.63 6.54
C GLU A 196 -22.81 -13.01 5.10
N LYS A 197 -22.10 -12.50 4.10
CA LYS A 197 -22.35 -12.79 2.68
C LYS A 197 -21.60 -14.02 2.17
N ILE A 198 -20.46 -14.33 2.78
CA ILE A 198 -19.56 -15.39 2.37
C ILE A 198 -20.08 -16.73 2.87
N THR A 199 -20.17 -17.71 1.99
CA THR A 199 -20.69 -19.05 2.28
C THR A 199 -19.60 -20.07 2.54
N GLY A 200 -18.41 -19.88 1.98
CA GLY A 200 -17.23 -20.69 2.21
C GLY A 200 -16.32 -20.13 3.31
N GLU A 201 -15.03 -20.39 3.18
CA GLU A 201 -14.02 -19.80 4.06
C GLU A 201 -13.71 -18.36 3.62
N MET A 202 -13.73 -17.45 4.60
CA MET A 202 -13.36 -16.05 4.35
C MET A 202 -11.85 -15.87 4.53
N LEU A 203 -11.16 -15.58 3.42
CA LEU A 203 -9.78 -15.15 3.46
C LEU A 203 -9.66 -13.67 3.11
N VAL A 204 -8.67 -13.02 3.69
CA VAL A 204 -8.38 -11.60 3.48
C VAL A 204 -6.91 -11.44 3.15
N ALA A 205 -6.57 -10.59 2.17
CA ALA A 205 -5.19 -10.30 1.80
C ALA A 205 -4.96 -8.79 1.62
N VAL A 206 -3.80 -8.34 2.11
CA VAL A 206 -3.32 -6.95 1.97
C VAL A 206 -1.89 -6.97 1.42
N PRO A 207 -1.71 -7.31 0.13
CA PRO A 207 -0.38 -7.47 -0.44
C PRO A 207 0.42 -6.17 -0.50
N HIS A 208 -0.23 -5.02 -0.70
CA HIS A 208 0.38 -3.69 -0.64
C HIS A 208 -0.63 -2.62 -0.24
N GLY A 209 -0.16 -1.37 -0.03
CA GLY A 209 -0.95 -0.27 0.54
C GLY A 209 -2.27 0.06 -0.18
N ASP A 210 -2.32 -0.16 -1.50
CA ASP A 210 -3.44 0.29 -2.35
C ASP A 210 -4.40 -0.85 -2.74
N VAL A 211 -4.39 -1.97 -2.00
CA VAL A 211 -5.33 -3.06 -2.25
C VAL A 211 -5.68 -3.85 -1.00
N LEU A 212 -6.96 -4.13 -0.85
CA LEU A 212 -7.50 -5.15 0.02
C LEU A 212 -8.25 -6.17 -0.85
N ILE A 213 -8.03 -7.46 -0.61
CA ILE A 213 -8.76 -8.55 -1.25
C ILE A 213 -9.51 -9.30 -0.15
N ILE A 214 -10.82 -9.50 -0.34
CA ILE A 214 -11.61 -10.45 0.45
C ILE A 214 -12.01 -11.58 -0.49
N ALA A 215 -11.89 -12.83 -0.03
CA ALA A 215 -12.19 -13.99 -0.84
C ALA A 215 -13.18 -14.93 -0.14
N ASP A 216 -14.16 -15.40 -0.91
CA ASP A 216 -15.07 -16.51 -0.56
C ASP A 216 -14.51 -17.79 -1.19
N ILE A 217 -13.86 -18.62 -0.39
CA ILE A 217 -13.18 -19.83 -0.83
C ILE A 217 -14.08 -21.03 -0.67
N GLN A 218 -14.46 -21.64 -1.79
CA GLN A 218 -15.34 -22.80 -1.86
C GLN A 218 -14.59 -24.12 -2.07
N ASN A 219 -13.32 -24.05 -2.54
CA ASN A 219 -12.54 -25.23 -2.89
C ASN A 219 -11.03 -24.94 -2.91
N GLU A 220 -10.21 -25.99 -3.03
CA GLU A 220 -8.73 -25.91 -3.01
C GLU A 220 -8.16 -24.94 -4.08
N THR A 221 -8.78 -24.85 -5.26
CA THR A 221 -8.33 -23.94 -6.32
C THR A 221 -8.42 -22.47 -5.88
N GLY A 222 -9.37 -22.15 -5.00
CA GLY A 222 -9.53 -20.79 -4.48
C GLY A 222 -8.32 -20.32 -3.68
N TYR A 223 -7.74 -21.19 -2.88
CA TYR A 223 -6.50 -20.87 -2.14
C TYR A 223 -5.32 -20.61 -3.08
N ASP A 224 -5.15 -21.47 -4.10
CA ASP A 224 -4.05 -21.35 -5.07
C ASP A 224 -4.15 -20.03 -5.84
N VAL A 225 -5.36 -19.65 -6.29
CA VAL A 225 -5.60 -18.41 -7.01
C VAL A 225 -5.33 -17.21 -6.08
N LEU A 226 -5.84 -17.23 -4.85
CA LEU A 226 -5.61 -16.13 -3.90
C LEU A 226 -4.11 -15.96 -3.60
N ALA A 227 -3.38 -17.07 -3.37
CA ALA A 227 -1.94 -17.01 -3.09
C ALA A 227 -1.16 -16.38 -4.26
N GLN A 228 -1.49 -16.76 -5.50
CA GLN A 228 -0.84 -16.22 -6.69
C GLN A 228 -1.16 -14.72 -6.87
N LEU A 229 -2.43 -14.33 -6.70
CA LEU A 229 -2.85 -12.93 -6.73
C LEU A 229 -2.11 -12.10 -5.67
N THR A 230 -2.09 -12.59 -4.43
CA THR A 230 -1.43 -11.90 -3.32
C THR A 230 0.06 -11.72 -3.60
N MET A 231 0.76 -12.77 -4.07
CA MET A 231 2.17 -12.70 -4.41
C MET A 231 2.44 -11.72 -5.56
N GLN A 232 1.58 -11.72 -6.59
CA GLN A 232 1.72 -10.82 -7.74
C GLN A 232 1.51 -9.35 -7.35
N PHE A 233 0.46 -9.06 -6.57
CA PHE A 233 0.22 -7.71 -6.06
C PHE A 233 1.33 -7.26 -5.10
N PHE A 234 1.83 -8.16 -4.25
CA PHE A 234 2.96 -7.89 -3.36
C PHE A 234 4.22 -7.51 -4.15
N ALA A 235 4.57 -8.28 -5.18
CA ALA A 235 5.74 -8.01 -6.01
C ALA A 235 5.63 -6.71 -6.83
N ASN A 236 4.40 -6.33 -7.22
CA ASN A 236 4.13 -5.17 -8.08
C ASN A 236 3.75 -3.91 -7.30
N GLY A 237 3.41 -3.99 -6.01
CA GLY A 237 3.02 -2.86 -5.18
C GLY A 237 4.18 -1.90 -4.91
N LEU A 238 3.91 -0.59 -4.81
CA LEU A 238 4.91 0.41 -4.41
C LEU A 238 5.25 0.29 -2.92
N VAL A 239 4.26 -0.07 -2.12
CA VAL A 239 4.39 -0.23 -0.67
C VAL A 239 3.96 -1.66 -0.31
N PRO A 240 4.83 -2.67 -0.49
CA PRO A 240 4.52 -4.06 -0.17
C PRO A 240 4.30 -4.23 1.33
N ILE A 241 3.30 -5.06 1.70
CA ILE A 241 2.96 -5.36 3.09
C ILE A 241 3.25 -6.82 3.41
N THR A 242 2.46 -7.76 2.86
CA THR A 242 2.69 -9.18 3.05
C THR A 242 2.20 -10.00 1.86
N SER A 243 2.91 -11.08 1.55
CA SER A 243 2.48 -12.06 0.55
C SER A 243 1.58 -13.16 1.15
N LEU A 244 1.31 -13.14 2.46
CA LEU A 244 0.42 -14.06 3.13
C LEU A 244 -1.02 -13.53 3.13
N SER A 245 -1.97 -14.45 3.09
CA SER A 245 -3.37 -14.18 3.34
C SER A 245 -3.71 -14.46 4.81
N PHE A 246 -4.83 -13.92 5.27
CA PHE A 246 -5.35 -14.14 6.61
C PHE A 246 -6.69 -14.85 6.53
N GLN A 247 -6.88 -15.86 7.35
CA GLN A 247 -8.21 -16.41 7.62
C GLN A 247 -8.93 -15.47 8.59
N TYR A 248 -10.16 -15.07 8.24
CA TYR A 248 -11.01 -14.27 9.12
C TYR A 248 -12.06 -15.14 9.79
N GLU A 249 -11.92 -15.30 11.10
CA GLU A 249 -12.81 -16.09 11.92
C GLU A 249 -12.95 -15.43 13.31
N GLU A 250 -14.16 -15.36 13.82
CA GLU A 250 -14.47 -14.80 15.16
C GLU A 250 -13.82 -13.43 15.43
N ASP A 251 -13.91 -12.51 14.47
CA ASP A 251 -13.28 -11.17 14.53
C ASP A 251 -11.73 -11.18 14.62
N SER A 252 -11.11 -12.33 14.33
CA SER A 252 -9.67 -12.54 14.35
C SER A 252 -9.10 -12.76 12.95
N LEU A 253 -7.86 -12.32 12.75
CA LEU A 253 -7.09 -12.49 11.53
C LEU A 253 -5.90 -13.39 11.82
N THR A 254 -5.91 -14.59 11.28
CA THR A 254 -4.81 -15.57 11.43
C THR A 254 -4.08 -15.73 10.12
N PRO A 255 -2.75 -15.50 10.05
CA PRO A 255 -1.98 -15.71 8.83
C PRO A 255 -2.10 -17.17 8.36
N VAL A 256 -2.34 -17.34 7.05
CA VAL A 256 -2.47 -18.67 6.42
C VAL A 256 -1.34 -18.86 5.44
N PHE A 257 -0.62 -19.97 5.58
CA PHE A 257 0.41 -20.40 4.65
C PHE A 257 -0.20 -21.34 3.61
N ILE A 258 -0.38 -20.85 2.39
CA ILE A 258 -0.94 -21.62 1.30
C ILE A 258 0.20 -22.30 0.54
N LEU A 259 0.33 -23.63 0.68
CA LEU A 259 1.25 -24.43 -0.12
C LEU A 259 0.60 -24.70 -1.48
N GLY A 260 0.92 -23.90 -2.50
CA GLY A 260 0.39 -24.06 -3.85
C GLY A 260 0.69 -25.45 -4.43
N LYS A 261 -0.34 -26.22 -4.74
CA LYS A 261 -0.20 -27.43 -5.56
C LYS A 261 -0.07 -26.99 -7.02
N ASN A 262 0.96 -27.48 -7.73
CA ASN A 262 1.34 -27.16 -9.09
C ASN A 262 0.22 -27.35 -10.14
N ASN A 263 -0.72 -26.43 -10.24
CA ASN A 263 -1.64 -26.27 -11.38
C ASN A 263 -1.36 -24.93 -12.11
N ALA A 264 -0.09 -24.65 -12.34
CA ALA A 264 0.40 -23.37 -12.84
C ALA A 264 -0.28 -22.85 -14.12
N LYS A 265 -0.69 -23.74 -15.02
CA LYS A 265 -1.28 -23.34 -16.31
C LYS A 265 -2.72 -22.81 -16.18
N ARG A 266 -3.56 -23.50 -15.39
CA ARG A 266 -4.98 -23.15 -15.22
C ARG A 266 -5.14 -21.87 -14.37
N ASN A 267 -4.23 -21.70 -13.43
CA ASN A 267 -4.20 -20.50 -12.58
C ASN A 267 -3.66 -19.27 -13.32
N GLN A 268 -2.73 -19.44 -14.27
CA GLN A 268 -2.25 -18.35 -15.14
C GLN A 268 -3.35 -17.74 -15.99
N GLU A 269 -4.25 -18.53 -16.58
CA GLU A 269 -5.37 -18.01 -17.36
C GLU A 269 -6.34 -17.20 -16.49
N ALA A 270 -6.64 -17.66 -15.28
CA ALA A 270 -7.48 -16.93 -14.32
C ALA A 270 -6.87 -15.60 -13.91
N ILE A 271 -5.58 -15.59 -13.60
CA ILE A 271 -4.83 -14.37 -13.22
C ILE A 271 -4.77 -13.39 -14.39
N GLN A 272 -4.49 -13.86 -15.61
CA GLN A 272 -4.49 -13.01 -16.81
C GLN A 272 -5.85 -12.36 -17.06
N ARG A 273 -6.95 -13.07 -16.78
CA ARG A 273 -8.31 -12.52 -16.89
C ARG A 273 -8.56 -11.42 -15.86
N ILE A 274 -8.15 -11.63 -14.60
CA ILE A 274 -8.26 -10.63 -13.53
C ILE A 274 -7.44 -9.39 -13.88
N GLU A 275 -6.21 -9.58 -14.38
CA GLU A 275 -5.34 -8.48 -14.82
C GLU A 275 -5.93 -7.71 -16.00
N ALA A 276 -6.50 -8.42 -17.00
CA ALA A 276 -7.14 -7.78 -18.14
C ALA A 276 -8.35 -6.94 -17.72
N ASN A 277 -9.14 -7.44 -16.77
CA ASN A 277 -10.26 -6.70 -16.19
C ASN A 277 -9.76 -5.47 -15.42
N ARG A 278 -8.70 -5.59 -14.63
CA ARG A 278 -8.09 -4.46 -13.92
C ARG A 278 -7.61 -3.37 -14.88
N LYS A 279 -6.88 -3.75 -15.96
CA LYS A 279 -6.40 -2.80 -16.96
C LYS A 279 -7.54 -2.05 -17.65
N LYS A 280 -8.65 -2.73 -17.98
CA LYS A 280 -9.85 -2.08 -18.55
C LYS A 280 -10.42 -1.03 -17.61
N PHE A 281 -10.49 -1.33 -16.33
CA PHE A 281 -11.01 -0.39 -15.31
C PHE A 281 -10.11 0.82 -15.10
N GLU A 282 -8.79 0.62 -15.11
CA GLU A 282 -7.83 1.74 -15.04
C GLU A 282 -7.96 2.66 -16.25
N GLN A 283 -8.17 2.08 -17.46
CA GLN A 283 -8.40 2.86 -18.68
C GLN A 283 -9.73 3.61 -18.70
N GLU A 284 -10.82 3.00 -18.19
CA GLU A 284 -12.13 3.65 -18.10
C GLU A 284 -12.13 4.81 -17.09
N LYS A 285 -11.31 4.76 -16.06
CA LYS A 285 -11.14 5.83 -15.08
C LYS A 285 -10.36 7.00 -15.66
N ASN A 286 -9.26 6.72 -16.38
CA ASN A 286 -8.43 7.74 -17.04
C ASN A 286 -9.14 8.44 -18.21
N ASN A 287 -10.21 7.87 -18.78
CA ASN A 287 -11.02 8.49 -19.84
C ASN A 287 -12.20 9.31 -19.32
N LYS A 288 -12.43 9.35 -18.00
CA LYS A 288 -13.49 10.13 -17.36
C LYS A 288 -12.98 11.36 -16.58
N GLU A 289 -11.68 11.53 -16.49
CA GLU A 289 -10.98 12.75 -16.07
C GLU A 289 -10.54 13.54 -17.32
#